data_e3a080580f1363b609f781a77bc0a193
#
_entry.id   e3a080580f1363b609f781a77bc0a193
#
_cell.length_a   1.000
_cell.length_b   1.000
_cell.length_c   1.000
_cell.angle_alpha   90.00
_cell.angle_beta   90.00
_cell.angle_gamma   90.00
#
_symmetry.space_group_name_H-M   'P 1'
#
loop_
_entity.id
_entity.type
_entity.pdbx_description
1 polymer ?
#
loop_
_entity_poly.entity_id
_entity_poly.type
_entity_poly.pdbx_seq_one_letter_code
_entity_poly.pdbx_strand_id
1 'polypeptide(L)'
;MEIGIDSFAAMFSGETAHPVSDALAVGQLLERISFADEVGLDFFGIGEHHRKGFLDSAPAVILAAAAARTKKIRLGSAVTVLSAADPVRVFQNFATLDLISNGRAEMVVGR
;
A
#
# COMPACT_ATOMS: atom_id res chain seq x y z
N MET A 1 17.73 6.19 13.24
CA MET A 1 17.50 5.09 12.27
C MET A 1 16.01 5.04 12.02
N GLU A 2 15.61 5.01 10.77
CA GLU A 2 14.20 4.82 10.38
C GLU A 2 13.98 3.37 9.96
N ILE A 3 12.83 2.81 10.31
CA ILE A 3 12.48 1.42 9.99
C ILE A 3 11.15 1.40 9.26
N GLY A 4 11.13 0.80 8.08
CA GLY A 4 9.93 0.59 7.28
C GLY A 4 9.76 -0.85 6.86
N ILE A 5 8.56 -1.18 6.45
CA ILE A 5 8.22 -2.46 5.84
C ILE A 5 7.40 -2.23 4.58
N ASP A 6 7.29 -3.24 3.74
CA ASP A 6 6.45 -3.21 2.55
C ASP A 6 5.58 -4.47 2.42
N SER A 7 4.61 -4.41 1.53
CA SER A 7 3.76 -5.55 1.20
C SER A 7 3.40 -5.51 -0.28
N PHE A 8 3.39 -6.68 -0.89
CA PHE A 8 2.90 -6.89 -2.25
C PHE A 8 1.44 -7.37 -2.30
N ALA A 9 0.77 -7.40 -1.16
CA ALA A 9 -0.60 -7.92 -1.04
C ALA A 9 -0.78 -9.27 -1.75
N ALA A 10 0.24 -10.14 -1.66
CA ALA A 10 0.26 -11.43 -2.32
C ALA A 10 -0.70 -12.41 -1.62
N MET A 11 -1.46 -13.13 -2.43
CA MET A 11 -2.33 -14.23 -2.00
C MET A 11 -1.60 -15.56 -2.21
N PHE A 12 -1.11 -16.14 -1.12
CA PHE A 12 -0.54 -17.49 -1.16
C PHE A 12 -1.60 -18.51 -0.77
N SER A 13 -2.04 -19.32 -1.72
CA SER A 13 -2.82 -20.51 -1.44
C SER A 13 -1.87 -21.66 -1.07
N GLY A 14 -1.60 -21.82 0.22
CA GLY A 14 -0.98 -23.04 0.72
C GLY A 14 -1.98 -24.20 0.70
N GLU A 15 -1.52 -25.43 0.45
CA GLU A 15 -2.35 -26.63 0.39
C GLU A 15 -3.15 -26.93 1.68
N THR A 16 -2.84 -26.26 2.78
CA THR A 16 -3.44 -26.51 4.11
C THR A 16 -4.25 -25.34 4.66
N ALA A 17 -4.32 -24.20 3.98
CA ALA A 17 -5.06 -23.03 4.47
C ALA A 17 -6.44 -22.95 3.83
N HIS A 18 -7.48 -22.69 4.63
CA HIS A 18 -8.77 -22.27 4.11
C HIS A 18 -8.58 -21.00 3.28
N PRO A 19 -9.14 -20.94 2.06
CA PRO A 19 -8.95 -19.78 1.20
C PRO A 19 -9.54 -18.54 1.88
N VAL A 20 -8.68 -17.59 2.21
CA VAL A 20 -9.08 -16.25 2.68
C VAL A 20 -9.65 -15.50 1.48
N SER A 21 -10.81 -14.87 1.62
CA SER A 21 -11.36 -14.04 0.55
C SER A 21 -10.47 -12.82 0.29
N ASP A 22 -10.42 -12.36 -0.96
CA ASP A 22 -9.65 -11.18 -1.34
C ASP A 22 -10.03 -9.95 -0.50
N ALA A 23 -11.33 -9.78 -0.23
CA ALA A 23 -11.82 -8.68 0.60
C ALA A 23 -11.29 -8.75 2.04
N LEU A 24 -11.27 -9.96 2.63
CA LEU A 24 -10.71 -10.16 3.97
C LEU A 24 -9.21 -9.91 3.99
N ALA A 25 -8.49 -10.36 2.96
CA ALA A 25 -7.05 -10.16 2.84
C ALA A 25 -6.67 -8.67 2.76
N VAL A 26 -7.41 -7.87 1.99
CA VAL A 26 -7.22 -6.41 1.94
C VAL A 26 -7.55 -5.77 3.29
N GLY A 27 -8.62 -6.20 3.95
CA GLY A 27 -8.95 -5.76 5.31
C GLY A 27 -7.80 -6.01 6.31
N GLN A 28 -7.26 -7.23 6.30
CA GLN A 28 -6.11 -7.60 7.14
C GLN A 28 -4.84 -6.81 6.81
N LEU A 29 -4.62 -6.48 5.52
CA LEU A 29 -3.51 -5.61 5.12
C LEU A 29 -3.67 -4.22 5.75
N LEU A 30 -4.85 -3.63 5.68
CA LEU A 30 -5.12 -2.32 6.30
C LEU A 30 -4.96 -2.35 7.83
N GLU A 31 -5.34 -3.44 8.49
CA GLU A 31 -5.09 -3.63 9.91
C GLU A 31 -3.59 -3.71 10.24
N ARG A 32 -2.80 -4.42 9.42
CA ARG A 32 -1.34 -4.48 9.59
C ARG A 32 -0.69 -3.11 9.43
N ILE A 33 -1.18 -2.27 8.49
CA ILE A 33 -0.68 -0.90 8.33
C ILE A 33 -1.03 -0.06 9.56
N SER A 34 -2.25 -0.17 10.08
CA SER A 34 -2.65 0.52 11.31
C SER A 34 -1.81 0.09 12.51
N PHE A 35 -1.55 -1.21 12.63
CA PHE A 35 -0.68 -1.74 13.69
C PHE A 35 0.77 -1.24 13.56
N ALA A 36 1.30 -1.15 12.33
CA ALA A 36 2.62 -0.59 12.08
C ALA A 36 2.73 0.87 12.54
N ASP A 37 1.69 1.67 12.33
CA ASP A 37 1.58 3.05 12.83
C ASP A 37 1.56 3.09 14.38
N GLU A 38 0.79 2.20 15.00
CA GLU A 38 0.65 2.13 16.46
C GLU A 38 1.96 1.76 17.16
N VAL A 39 2.71 0.81 16.62
CA VAL A 39 4.01 0.39 17.18
C VAL A 39 5.17 1.32 16.81
N GLY A 40 4.94 2.34 15.99
CA GLY A 40 5.89 3.40 15.71
C GLY A 40 6.87 3.09 14.57
N LEU A 41 6.49 2.29 13.59
CA LEU A 41 7.27 2.17 12.36
C LEU A 41 7.20 3.48 11.56
N ASP A 42 8.28 3.79 10.83
CA ASP A 42 8.43 5.07 10.14
C ASP A 42 7.78 5.07 8.74
N PHE A 43 7.71 3.90 8.09
CA PHE A 43 7.26 3.79 6.71
C PHE A 43 6.54 2.46 6.43
N PHE A 44 5.48 2.52 5.62
CA PHE A 44 4.84 1.34 5.03
C PHE A 44 4.69 1.51 3.52
N GLY A 45 5.25 0.57 2.76
CA GLY A 45 5.21 0.53 1.31
C GLY A 45 4.17 -0.46 0.76
N ILE A 46 3.52 -0.09 -0.34
CA ILE A 46 2.67 -1.01 -1.12
C ILE A 46 3.26 -1.16 -2.52
N GLY A 47 3.46 -2.40 -2.93
CA GLY A 47 3.90 -2.73 -4.29
C GLY A 47 2.83 -2.48 -5.35
N GLU A 48 3.15 -2.77 -6.60
CA GLU A 48 2.21 -2.71 -7.71
C GLU A 48 2.41 -3.91 -8.64
N HIS A 49 1.41 -4.78 -8.69
CA HIS A 49 1.43 -5.98 -9.52
C HIS A 49 0.14 -6.13 -10.31
N HIS A 50 0.27 -6.42 -11.61
CA HIS A 50 -0.84 -6.56 -12.54
C HIS A 50 -1.04 -8.02 -12.95
N ARG A 51 -1.06 -8.94 -11.99
CA ARG A 51 -1.24 -10.38 -12.24
C ARG A 51 -2.06 -11.05 -11.15
N LYS A 52 -2.62 -12.22 -11.50
CA LYS A 52 -3.35 -13.06 -10.55
C LYS A 52 -2.50 -13.39 -9.30
N GLY A 53 -3.12 -13.39 -8.15
CA GLY A 53 -2.47 -13.68 -6.87
C GLY A 53 -1.90 -12.46 -6.14
N PHE A 54 -2.14 -11.25 -6.68
CA PHE A 54 -1.76 -9.98 -6.04
C PHE A 54 -2.98 -9.06 -5.98
N LEU A 55 -3.14 -8.32 -4.89
CA LEU A 55 -4.27 -7.41 -4.66
C LEU A 55 -3.86 -5.93 -4.69
N ASP A 56 -2.65 -5.64 -5.15
CA ASP A 56 -2.00 -4.32 -5.12
C ASP A 56 -1.92 -3.63 -6.49
N SER A 57 -2.81 -3.97 -7.43
CA SER A 57 -2.82 -3.33 -8.75
C SER A 57 -3.14 -1.83 -8.74
N ALA A 58 -3.67 -1.31 -7.63
CA ALA A 58 -3.99 0.09 -7.44
C ALA A 58 -3.45 0.59 -6.08
N PRO A 59 -2.13 0.71 -5.91
CA PRO A 59 -1.52 0.99 -4.61
C PRO A 59 -2.01 2.30 -3.99
N ALA A 60 -2.23 3.34 -4.77
CA ALA A 60 -2.72 4.62 -4.27
C ALA A 60 -4.09 4.52 -3.57
N VAL A 61 -4.95 3.59 -4.00
CA VAL A 61 -6.27 3.35 -3.37
C VAL A 61 -6.11 2.71 -1.99
N ILE A 62 -5.23 1.71 -1.88
CA ILE A 62 -4.91 1.06 -0.60
C ILE A 62 -4.27 2.05 0.36
N LEU A 63 -3.31 2.84 -0.14
CA LEU A 63 -2.62 3.86 0.65
C LEU A 63 -3.57 4.96 1.16
N ALA A 64 -4.56 5.37 0.35
CA ALA A 64 -5.57 6.34 0.78
C ALA A 64 -6.45 5.79 1.91
N ALA A 65 -6.87 4.52 1.82
CA ALA A 65 -7.60 3.85 2.89
C ALA A 65 -6.76 3.74 4.17
N ALA A 66 -5.46 3.42 4.04
CA ALA A 66 -4.52 3.38 5.15
C ALA A 66 -4.29 4.76 5.78
N ALA A 67 -4.17 5.80 4.95
CA ALA A 67 -3.98 7.18 5.41
C ALA A 67 -5.11 7.66 6.31
N ALA A 68 -6.35 7.26 6.02
CA ALA A 68 -7.53 7.58 6.82
C ALA A 68 -7.56 6.85 8.18
N ARG A 69 -6.76 5.81 8.37
CA ARG A 69 -6.71 4.98 9.58
C ARG A 69 -5.45 5.20 10.42
N THR A 70 -4.47 5.90 9.90
CA THR A 70 -3.15 6.11 10.50
C THR A 70 -2.88 7.58 10.78
N LYS A 71 -1.90 7.86 11.64
CA LYS A 71 -1.61 9.24 12.09
C LYS A 71 -0.18 9.70 11.84
N LYS A 72 0.80 8.80 11.87
CA LYS A 72 2.23 9.15 11.89
C LYS A 72 3.02 8.48 10.77
N ILE A 73 2.75 7.21 10.50
CA ILE A 73 3.51 6.42 9.53
C ILE A 73 3.45 7.05 8.14
N ARG A 74 4.58 7.13 7.46
CA ARG A 74 4.65 7.53 6.06
C ARG A 74 4.18 6.37 5.19
N LEU A 75 3.44 6.70 4.15
CA LEU A 75 2.76 5.74 3.29
C LEU A 75 3.20 5.95 1.86
N GLY A 76 3.76 4.93 1.24
CA GLY A 76 4.31 5.08 -0.09
C GLY A 76 4.15 3.87 -1.00
N SER A 77 4.38 4.08 -2.28
CA SER A 77 4.53 2.97 -3.21
C SER A 77 5.93 2.35 -3.11
N ALA A 78 5.98 1.04 -3.34
CA ALA A 78 7.24 0.30 -3.36
C ALA A 78 7.20 -0.85 -4.40
N VAL A 79 7.04 -0.52 -5.68
CA VAL A 79 7.11 0.78 -6.35
C VAL A 79 5.84 1.09 -7.13
N THR A 80 5.67 2.34 -7.63
CA THR A 80 4.71 2.66 -8.69
C THR A 80 5.31 2.31 -10.05
N VAL A 81 4.60 1.52 -10.85
CA VAL A 81 5.04 1.08 -12.18
C VAL A 81 4.63 2.12 -13.23
N LEU A 82 5.54 3.04 -13.57
CA LEU A 82 5.23 4.15 -14.49
C LEU A 82 4.89 3.70 -15.91
N SER A 83 5.36 2.54 -16.34
CA SER A 83 5.01 1.98 -17.66
C SER A 83 3.56 1.48 -17.73
N ALA A 84 2.88 1.29 -16.60
CA ALA A 84 1.50 0.81 -16.52
C ALA A 84 0.47 1.92 -16.30
N ALA A 85 0.90 3.15 -16.10
CA ALA A 85 0.01 4.24 -15.70
C ALA A 85 0.33 5.56 -16.40
N ASP A 86 -0.69 6.38 -16.60
CA ASP A 86 -0.53 7.77 -17.05
C ASP A 86 0.16 8.58 -15.95
N PRO A 87 1.30 9.25 -16.24
CA PRO A 87 2.07 9.96 -15.22
C PRO A 87 1.31 11.15 -14.61
N VAL A 88 0.43 11.80 -15.34
CA VAL A 88 -0.43 12.88 -14.79
C VAL A 88 -1.40 12.30 -13.78
N ARG A 89 -1.96 11.13 -14.04
CA ARG A 89 -2.86 10.45 -13.12
C ARG A 89 -2.11 9.97 -11.87
N VAL A 90 -0.90 9.46 -12.03
CA VAL A 90 -0.04 9.09 -10.89
C VAL A 90 0.21 10.30 -10.00
N PHE A 91 0.61 11.43 -10.57
CA PHE A 91 0.78 12.67 -9.83
C PHE A 91 -0.50 13.07 -9.07
N GLN A 92 -1.65 13.07 -9.74
CA GLN A 92 -2.94 13.44 -9.13
C GLN A 92 -3.30 12.52 -7.95
N ASN A 93 -3.08 11.21 -8.09
CA ASN A 93 -3.36 10.23 -7.04
C ASN A 93 -2.49 10.48 -5.81
N PHE A 94 -1.19 10.67 -5.99
CA PHE A 94 -0.27 10.90 -4.87
C PHE A 94 -0.43 12.30 -4.27
N ALA A 95 -0.73 13.33 -5.06
CA ALA A 95 -1.06 14.65 -4.54
C ALA A 95 -2.32 14.61 -3.66
N THR A 96 -3.35 13.87 -4.07
CA THR A 96 -4.57 13.68 -3.26
C THR A 96 -4.29 12.85 -2.01
N LEU A 97 -3.49 11.79 -2.13
CA LEU A 97 -3.05 10.97 -1.00
C LEU A 97 -2.29 11.83 0.03
N ASP A 98 -1.43 12.73 -0.44
CA ASP A 98 -0.66 13.61 0.43
C ASP A 98 -1.58 14.54 1.24
N LEU A 99 -2.62 15.09 0.61
CA LEU A 99 -3.65 15.86 1.32
C LEU A 99 -4.41 15.02 2.34
N ILE A 100 -4.85 13.81 1.99
CA ILE A 100 -5.56 12.90 2.91
C ILE A 100 -4.69 12.52 4.10
N SER A 101 -3.42 12.24 3.85
CA SER A 101 -2.46 11.81 4.86
C SER A 101 -1.85 12.96 5.68
N ASN A 102 -2.13 14.20 5.32
CA ASN A 102 -1.52 15.40 5.92
C ASN A 102 0.01 15.39 5.79
N GLY A 103 0.50 15.22 4.55
CA GLY A 103 1.93 15.32 4.23
C GLY A 103 2.75 14.05 4.51
N ARG A 104 2.11 12.86 4.55
CA ARG A 104 2.79 11.59 4.81
C ARG A 104 2.93 10.69 3.58
N ALA A 105 2.55 11.18 2.41
CA ALA A 105 2.66 10.39 1.18
C ALA A 105 4.09 10.40 0.64
N GLU A 106 4.54 9.25 0.18
CA GLU A 106 5.79 9.08 -0.54
C GLU A 106 5.56 8.28 -1.83
N MET A 107 6.41 8.47 -2.80
CA MET A 107 6.33 7.74 -4.06
C MET A 107 7.72 7.27 -4.49
N VAL A 108 7.88 5.95 -4.55
CA VAL A 108 9.02 5.33 -5.21
C VAL A 108 8.56 4.80 -6.56
N VAL A 109 9.26 5.18 -7.62
CA VAL A 109 8.90 4.80 -8.97
C VAL A 109 9.86 3.75 -9.53
N GLY A 110 9.33 2.88 -10.37
CA GLY A 110 10.09 1.81 -10.99
C GLY A 110 9.46 1.31 -12.28
N ARG A 111 9.94 0.15 -12.74
CA ARG A 111 9.41 -0.55 -13.90
C ARG A 111 8.61 -1.76 -13.48
#